data_ade133f48f951f298a134c01129a98df
#
_entry.id   ade133f48f951f298a134c01129a98df
#
_cell.length_a   1.000
_cell.length_b   1.000
_cell.length_c   1.000
_cell.angle_alpha   90.00
_cell.angle_beta   90.00
_cell.angle_gamma   90.00
#
_symmetry.space_group_name_H-M   'P 1'
#
loop_
_entity.id
_entity.type
_entity.pdbx_description
1 polymer ?
#
loop_
_entity_poly.entity_id
_entity_poly.type
_entity_poly.pdbx_seq_one_letter_code
_entity_poly.pdbx_strand_id
1 'polypeptide(L)'
;MKHIKFLYLMLIALLSFNACEMDDDVVFKASADDSIAFTNTFLTEYVLTPATSGNIGERFTWNSINVGVPTNLSYDLEKSISGNFDTDGATLGTTSGNEIAITIGDMLGFANEAGLDNDPSTDNPDTGEVHFRIKAYAGDGGVTSYSVSQALALHLPEESSNSAVCDNDNYSLLELVFHLLGGTGLRLQLLYVMELMYIQGTS
;
A
#
# COMPACT_ATOMS: atom_id res chain seq x y z
N MET A 1 34.22 -35.87 -72.00
CA MET A 1 34.88 -34.86 -71.11
C MET A 1 34.07 -33.59 -70.85
N LYS A 2 33.07 -33.22 -71.70
CA LYS A 2 32.27 -32.02 -71.49
C LYS A 2 31.29 -32.17 -70.28
N HIS A 3 30.76 -33.36 -70.00
CA HIS A 3 29.75 -33.62 -68.92
C HIS A 3 30.41 -33.63 -67.56
N ILE A 4 31.66 -33.97 -67.40
CA ILE A 4 32.40 -33.98 -66.14
C ILE A 4 32.62 -32.54 -65.64
N LYS A 5 32.86 -31.58 -66.51
CA LYS A 5 32.99 -30.16 -66.13
C LYS A 5 31.68 -29.57 -65.63
N PHE A 6 30.54 -30.01 -66.21
CA PHE A 6 29.21 -29.59 -65.81
C PHE A 6 28.82 -30.15 -64.43
N LEU A 7 29.22 -31.43 -64.21
CA LEU A 7 28.99 -32.07 -62.90
C LEU A 7 29.75 -31.39 -61.75
N TYR A 8 31.00 -30.98 -62.01
CA TYR A 8 31.83 -30.22 -61.06
C TYR A 8 31.24 -28.84 -60.75
N LEU A 9 30.72 -28.16 -61.77
CA LEU A 9 30.14 -26.84 -61.62
C LEU A 9 28.83 -26.93 -60.81
N MET A 10 28.01 -27.99 -61.00
CA MET A 10 26.81 -28.25 -60.23
C MET A 10 27.11 -28.64 -58.79
N LEU A 11 28.19 -29.39 -58.55
CA LEU A 11 28.63 -29.76 -57.19
C LEU A 11 29.09 -28.53 -56.39
N ILE A 12 29.81 -27.62 -57.02
CA ILE A 12 30.28 -26.36 -56.40
C ILE A 12 29.06 -25.47 -56.09
N ALA A 13 28.07 -25.39 -56.98
CA ALA A 13 26.85 -24.64 -56.75
C ALA A 13 26.02 -25.20 -55.59
N LEU A 14 25.96 -26.53 -55.42
CA LEU A 14 25.29 -27.18 -54.31
C LEU A 14 25.97 -26.95 -52.95
N LEU A 15 27.30 -26.80 -52.93
CA LEU A 15 28.07 -26.51 -51.73
C LEU A 15 27.97 -25.03 -51.29
N SER A 16 27.55 -24.13 -52.19
CA SER A 16 27.41 -22.69 -51.89
C SER A 16 26.11 -22.36 -51.15
N PHE A 17 25.13 -23.27 -51.10
CA PHE A 17 23.84 -23.01 -50.43
C PHE A 17 23.83 -23.31 -48.95
N ASN A 18 24.91 -23.84 -48.36
CA ASN A 18 24.98 -24.10 -46.91
C ASN A 18 25.71 -22.98 -46.11
N ALA A 19 25.89 -21.80 -46.69
CA ALA A 19 26.67 -20.73 -46.07
C ALA A 19 25.78 -19.59 -45.56
N CYS A 20 24.53 -19.88 -45.08
CA CYS A 20 23.70 -18.85 -44.50
C CYS A 20 22.84 -19.44 -43.42
N GLU A 21 23.44 -19.88 -42.34
CA GLU A 21 22.77 -19.99 -41.03
C GLU A 21 23.82 -19.69 -39.94
N MET A 22 24.28 -18.45 -39.90
CA MET A 22 24.70 -17.87 -38.65
C MET A 22 23.55 -16.97 -38.21
N ASP A 23 22.55 -17.59 -37.62
CA ASP A 23 21.59 -16.92 -36.80
C ASP A 23 22.27 -16.65 -35.45
N ASP A 24 23.24 -15.73 -35.46
CA ASP A 24 23.74 -15.10 -34.25
C ASP A 24 22.69 -14.10 -33.77
N ASP A 25 21.47 -14.59 -33.57
CA ASP A 25 20.48 -13.87 -32.76
C ASP A 25 21.04 -13.82 -31.33
N VAL A 26 21.72 -12.74 -31.02
CA VAL A 26 22.14 -12.41 -29.67
C VAL A 26 20.82 -12.18 -28.89
N VAL A 27 20.26 -13.26 -28.37
CA VAL A 27 19.11 -13.20 -27.50
C VAL A 27 19.59 -12.63 -26.17
N PHE A 28 19.42 -11.33 -25.98
CA PHE A 28 19.62 -10.71 -24.69
C PHE A 28 18.51 -11.23 -23.74
N LYS A 29 18.86 -12.16 -22.86
CA LYS A 29 18.00 -12.56 -21.75
C LYS A 29 18.22 -11.58 -20.62
N ALA A 30 17.20 -10.79 -20.31
CA ALA A 30 17.16 -10.05 -19.07
C ALA A 30 17.21 -11.06 -17.92
N SER A 31 18.14 -10.89 -16.99
CA SER A 31 18.25 -11.66 -15.75
C SER A 31 18.43 -10.66 -14.63
N ALA A 32 17.67 -10.77 -13.56
CA ALA A 32 17.91 -9.94 -12.39
C ALA A 32 19.19 -10.42 -11.71
N ASP A 33 20.25 -9.62 -11.78
CA ASP A 33 21.52 -9.90 -11.14
C ASP A 33 21.49 -9.49 -9.65
N ASP A 34 20.58 -8.57 -9.28
CA ASP A 34 20.44 -8.04 -7.94
C ASP A 34 19.07 -8.41 -7.34
N SER A 35 19.02 -8.55 -6.02
CA SER A 35 17.76 -8.69 -5.29
C SER A 35 17.13 -7.34 -5.02
N ILE A 36 15.81 -7.22 -5.26
CA ILE A 36 15.04 -6.05 -4.86
C ILE A 36 14.71 -6.15 -3.38
N ALA A 37 14.87 -5.03 -2.65
CA ALA A 37 14.58 -4.95 -1.23
C ALA A 37 14.09 -3.55 -0.84
N PHE A 38 13.25 -3.45 0.18
CA PHE A 38 12.91 -2.16 0.79
C PHE A 38 14.14 -1.52 1.42
N THR A 39 14.24 -0.21 1.31
CA THR A 39 15.35 0.59 1.84
C THR A 39 14.96 1.49 2.99
N ASN A 40 13.66 1.72 3.21
CA ASN A 40 13.14 2.48 4.34
C ASN A 40 13.05 1.61 5.62
N THR A 41 13.01 2.28 6.76
CA THR A 41 12.72 1.64 8.06
C THR A 41 11.24 1.81 8.34
N PHE A 42 10.55 0.70 8.60
CA PHE A 42 9.14 0.69 8.94
C PHE A 42 8.90 0.94 10.43
N LEU A 43 7.75 1.50 10.76
CA LEU A 43 7.31 1.61 12.14
C LEU A 43 6.97 0.23 12.71
N THR A 44 7.08 0.09 14.02
CA THR A 44 6.66 -1.14 14.71
C THR A 44 5.15 -1.30 14.74
N GLU A 45 4.42 -0.18 14.67
CA GLU A 45 2.96 -0.13 14.65
C GLU A 45 2.50 1.17 13.99
N TYR A 46 1.42 1.08 13.22
CA TYR A 46 0.75 2.19 12.54
C TYR A 46 -0.61 2.43 13.20
N VAL A 47 -0.70 3.47 14.02
CA VAL A 47 -1.97 3.88 14.64
C VAL A 47 -2.79 4.66 13.63
N LEU A 48 -3.95 4.13 13.26
CA LEU A 48 -4.80 4.66 12.20
C LEU A 48 -6.01 5.38 12.78
N THR A 49 -6.21 6.64 12.37
CA THR A 49 -7.39 7.40 12.75
C THR A 49 -8.09 7.99 11.52
N PRO A 50 -9.42 7.96 11.41
CA PRO A 50 -10.16 8.53 10.28
C PRO A 50 -9.88 10.02 10.07
N ALA A 51 -9.61 10.76 11.14
CA ALA A 51 -9.32 12.20 11.10
C ALA A 51 -8.04 12.54 10.30
N THR A 52 -7.11 11.58 10.16
CA THR A 52 -5.84 11.75 9.44
C THR A 52 -5.79 10.98 8.12
N SER A 53 -6.92 10.48 7.63
CA SER A 53 -7.01 9.61 6.45
C SER A 53 -6.35 10.18 5.18
N GLY A 54 -6.33 11.50 5.00
CA GLY A 54 -5.68 12.15 3.86
C GLY A 54 -4.16 12.26 3.95
N ASN A 55 -3.56 11.96 5.10
CA ASN A 55 -2.12 12.03 5.29
C ASN A 55 -1.43 10.78 4.70
N ILE A 56 -0.14 10.93 4.36
CA ILE A 56 0.68 9.78 4.00
C ILE A 56 0.80 8.87 5.23
N GLY A 57 0.43 7.60 5.06
CA GLY A 57 0.58 6.55 6.06
C GLY A 57 1.97 5.92 6.00
N GLU A 58 2.41 5.50 4.81
CA GLU A 58 3.74 4.97 4.59
C GLU A 58 4.25 5.34 3.19
N ARG A 59 5.56 5.53 3.07
CA ARG A 59 6.28 5.71 1.82
C ARG A 59 7.24 4.55 1.64
N PHE A 60 6.88 3.61 0.81
CA PHE A 60 7.73 2.49 0.45
C PHE A 60 8.82 2.97 -0.49
N THR A 61 10.06 2.67 -0.17
CA THR A 61 11.24 2.90 -1.02
C THR A 61 12.03 1.62 -1.18
N TRP A 62 12.67 1.44 -2.34
CA TRP A 62 13.45 0.24 -2.66
C TRP A 62 14.66 0.56 -3.51
N ASN A 63 15.60 -0.39 -3.57
CA ASN A 63 16.77 -0.29 -4.44
C ASN A 63 16.41 -0.55 -5.90
N SER A 64 17.08 0.11 -6.83
CA SER A 64 17.04 -0.26 -8.25
C SER A 64 17.71 -1.61 -8.46
N ILE A 65 17.20 -2.40 -9.40
CA ILE A 65 17.84 -3.65 -9.84
C ILE A 65 18.43 -3.49 -11.23
N ASN A 66 19.49 -4.25 -11.50
CA ASN A 66 20.08 -4.38 -12.83
C ASN A 66 19.61 -5.70 -13.44
N VAL A 67 19.17 -5.66 -14.70
CA VAL A 67 18.72 -6.85 -15.44
C VAL A 67 19.67 -7.22 -16.58
N GLY A 68 20.88 -6.64 -16.60
CA GLY A 68 21.95 -6.96 -17.58
C GLY A 68 21.68 -6.47 -18.98
N VAL A 69 20.55 -5.83 -19.25
CA VAL A 69 20.17 -5.27 -20.54
C VAL A 69 19.59 -3.87 -20.40
N PRO A 70 19.81 -2.95 -21.36
CA PRO A 70 19.22 -1.62 -21.31
C PRO A 70 17.71 -1.71 -21.59
N THR A 71 16.91 -1.79 -20.55
CA THR A 71 15.45 -1.82 -20.62
C THR A 71 14.85 -0.99 -19.50
N ASN A 72 13.63 -0.50 -19.74
CA ASN A 72 12.87 0.18 -18.69
C ASN A 72 12.29 -0.87 -17.73
N LEU A 73 12.49 -0.63 -16.44
CA LEU A 73 11.87 -1.41 -15.37
C LEU A 73 10.60 -0.72 -14.90
N SER A 74 9.63 -1.54 -14.56
CA SER A 74 8.42 -1.14 -13.85
C SER A 74 8.38 -1.87 -12.52
N TYR A 75 7.78 -1.21 -11.53
CA TYR A 75 7.65 -1.72 -10.18
C TYR A 75 6.20 -1.63 -9.75
N ASP A 76 5.64 -2.73 -9.29
CA ASP A 76 4.34 -2.78 -8.65
C ASP A 76 4.53 -2.90 -7.14
N LEU A 77 3.83 -2.07 -6.36
CA LEU A 77 3.63 -2.32 -4.95
C LEU A 77 2.41 -3.22 -4.81
N GLU A 78 2.60 -4.42 -4.29
CA GLU A 78 1.54 -5.39 -4.03
C GLU A 78 1.27 -5.51 -2.53
N LYS A 79 -0.01 -5.67 -2.17
CA LYS A 79 -0.46 -5.99 -0.80
C LYS A 79 -1.06 -7.38 -0.74
N SER A 80 -1.06 -7.98 0.45
CA SER A 80 -1.80 -9.19 0.80
C SER A 80 -2.19 -9.12 2.27
N ILE A 81 -3.44 -9.47 2.60
CA ILE A 81 -3.91 -9.53 3.99
C ILE A 81 -3.39 -10.81 4.66
N SER A 82 -3.42 -11.93 3.94
CA SER A 82 -2.99 -13.22 4.47
C SER A 82 -1.47 -13.45 4.45
N GLY A 83 -0.71 -12.59 3.75
CA GLY A 83 0.69 -12.81 3.41
C GLY A 83 0.91 -13.77 2.24
N ASN A 84 -0.16 -14.33 1.66
CA ASN A 84 -0.11 -15.19 0.48
C ASN A 84 -0.53 -14.43 -0.77
N PHE A 85 0.42 -13.79 -1.42
CA PHE A 85 0.20 -12.97 -2.61
C PHE A 85 -0.37 -13.71 -3.82
N ASP A 86 -0.29 -15.03 -3.84
CA ASP A 86 -0.88 -15.83 -4.93
C ASP A 86 -2.40 -16.01 -4.74
N THR A 87 -2.91 -15.80 -3.53
CA THR A 87 -4.31 -15.99 -3.17
C THR A 87 -5.07 -14.68 -3.10
N ASP A 88 -4.52 -13.67 -2.43
CA ASP A 88 -5.16 -12.38 -2.14
C ASP A 88 -4.28 -11.17 -2.49
N GLY A 89 -3.22 -11.40 -3.29
CA GLY A 89 -2.34 -10.34 -3.76
C GLY A 89 -3.06 -9.32 -4.63
N ALA A 90 -2.90 -8.04 -4.32
CA ALA A 90 -3.47 -6.93 -5.07
C ALA A 90 -2.43 -5.85 -5.33
N THR A 91 -2.34 -5.36 -6.57
CA THR A 91 -1.47 -4.24 -6.94
C THR A 91 -2.10 -2.93 -6.48
N LEU A 92 -1.38 -2.16 -5.68
CA LEU A 92 -1.80 -0.84 -5.19
C LEU A 92 -1.39 0.29 -6.13
N GLY A 93 -0.28 0.13 -6.82
CA GLY A 93 0.22 1.11 -7.77
C GLY A 93 1.43 0.60 -8.54
N THR A 94 1.68 1.24 -9.68
CA THR A 94 2.80 0.95 -10.58
C THR A 94 3.62 2.21 -10.80
N THR A 95 4.94 2.09 -10.82
CA THR A 95 5.86 3.18 -11.10
C THR A 95 7.10 2.70 -11.83
N SER A 96 7.78 3.61 -12.53
CA SER A 96 9.15 3.39 -13.02
C SER A 96 10.21 3.96 -12.07
N GLY A 97 9.79 4.63 -10.99
CA GLY A 97 10.65 5.13 -9.93
C GLY A 97 10.87 4.11 -8.83
N ASN A 98 11.51 4.53 -7.75
CA ASN A 98 11.87 3.67 -6.63
C ASN A 98 11.07 4.00 -5.36
N GLU A 99 9.90 4.60 -5.50
CA GLU A 99 9.02 4.91 -4.38
C GLU A 99 7.54 4.87 -4.76
N ILE A 100 6.70 4.46 -3.81
CA ILE A 100 5.25 4.60 -3.82
C ILE A 100 4.80 4.94 -2.40
N ALA A 101 3.89 5.90 -2.26
CA ALA A 101 3.27 6.25 -0.98
C ALA A 101 1.82 5.75 -0.96
N ILE A 102 1.38 5.30 0.22
CA ILE A 102 -0.02 5.03 0.53
C ILE A 102 -0.49 5.98 1.64
N THR A 103 -1.78 6.27 1.67
CA THR A 103 -2.38 7.14 2.69
C THR A 103 -2.83 6.35 3.91
N ILE A 104 -3.08 7.04 5.02
CA ILE A 104 -3.75 6.46 6.18
C ILE A 104 -5.16 5.95 5.80
N GLY A 105 -5.83 6.64 4.85
CA GLY A 105 -7.12 6.18 4.31
C GLY A 105 -7.04 4.84 3.61
N ASP A 106 -5.98 4.60 2.83
CA ASP A 106 -5.74 3.29 2.21
C ASP A 106 -5.51 2.22 3.29
N MET A 107 -4.70 2.53 4.31
CA MET A 107 -4.43 1.62 5.42
C MET A 107 -5.69 1.28 6.24
N LEU A 108 -6.58 2.27 6.46
CA LEU A 108 -7.90 2.03 7.07
C LEU A 108 -8.75 1.06 6.24
N GLY A 109 -8.70 1.20 4.91
CA GLY A 109 -9.33 0.25 4.00
C GLY A 109 -8.78 -1.17 4.17
N PHE A 110 -7.46 -1.30 4.28
CA PHE A 110 -6.80 -2.61 4.50
C PHE A 110 -7.12 -3.19 5.87
N ALA A 111 -7.19 -2.36 6.92
CA ALA A 111 -7.62 -2.78 8.25
C ALA A 111 -9.04 -3.37 8.22
N ASN A 112 -9.96 -2.71 7.51
CA ASN A 112 -11.32 -3.22 7.31
C ASN A 112 -11.32 -4.55 6.52
N GLU A 113 -10.55 -4.66 5.43
CA GLU A 113 -10.41 -5.92 4.67
C GLU A 113 -9.85 -7.06 5.55
N ALA A 114 -8.96 -6.74 6.49
CA ALA A 114 -8.41 -7.70 7.46
C ALA A 114 -9.41 -8.05 8.58
N GLY A 115 -10.59 -7.41 8.62
CA GLY A 115 -11.59 -7.62 9.66
C GLY A 115 -11.26 -6.96 10.99
N LEU A 116 -10.40 -5.94 10.98
CA LEU A 116 -10.10 -5.16 12.18
C LEU A 116 -11.25 -4.21 12.49
N ASP A 117 -11.54 -4.05 13.77
CA ASP A 117 -12.60 -3.20 14.29
C ASP A 117 -12.14 -2.57 15.61
N ASN A 118 -12.52 -1.32 15.85
CA ASN A 118 -12.24 -0.60 17.08
C ASN A 118 -13.48 -0.43 17.98
N ASP A 119 -14.55 -1.17 17.71
CA ASP A 119 -15.76 -1.18 18.52
C ASP A 119 -15.60 -2.16 19.70
N PRO A 120 -15.51 -1.69 20.96
CA PRO A 120 -15.33 -2.55 22.13
C PRO A 120 -16.50 -3.50 22.39
N SER A 121 -17.62 -3.37 21.65
CA SER A 121 -18.77 -4.27 21.75
C SER A 121 -18.67 -5.50 20.85
N THR A 122 -17.68 -5.55 19.95
CA THR A 122 -17.41 -6.68 19.06
C THR A 122 -16.25 -7.53 19.57
N ASP A 123 -16.17 -8.79 19.12
CA ASP A 123 -15.03 -9.67 19.39
C ASP A 123 -13.92 -9.57 18.31
N ASN A 124 -14.05 -8.61 17.38
CA ASN A 124 -13.06 -8.41 16.33
C ASN A 124 -11.78 -7.78 16.89
N PRO A 125 -10.60 -8.12 16.34
CA PRO A 125 -9.35 -7.52 16.79
C PRO A 125 -9.25 -6.06 16.34
N ASP A 126 -8.66 -5.21 17.16
CA ASP A 126 -8.31 -3.83 16.86
C ASP A 126 -6.92 -3.70 16.20
N THR A 127 -6.14 -4.77 16.22
CA THR A 127 -4.79 -4.84 15.66
C THR A 127 -4.65 -6.01 14.70
N GLY A 128 -3.84 -5.84 13.67
CA GLY A 128 -3.56 -6.88 12.69
C GLY A 128 -2.42 -6.52 11.76
N GLU A 129 -2.03 -7.46 10.91
CA GLU A 129 -0.92 -7.28 9.97
C GLU A 129 -1.43 -7.27 8.54
N VAL A 130 -0.80 -6.42 7.70
CA VAL A 130 -0.94 -6.41 6.25
C VAL A 130 0.45 -6.52 5.64
N HIS A 131 0.58 -7.38 4.64
CA HIS A 131 1.85 -7.69 4.00
C HIS A 131 2.01 -6.93 2.70
N PHE A 132 3.23 -6.47 2.42
CA PHE A 132 3.57 -5.73 1.20
C PHE A 132 4.82 -6.33 0.56
N ARG A 133 4.88 -6.34 -0.76
CA ARG A 133 6.09 -6.65 -1.52
C ARG A 133 6.18 -5.78 -2.76
N ILE A 134 7.40 -5.66 -3.28
CA ILE A 134 7.66 -5.06 -4.59
C ILE A 134 7.83 -6.17 -5.62
N LYS A 135 7.15 -6.03 -6.74
CA LYS A 135 7.35 -6.80 -7.95
C LYS A 135 8.02 -5.92 -9.00
N ALA A 136 9.24 -6.26 -9.37
CA ALA A 136 9.96 -5.58 -10.44
C ALA A 136 9.88 -6.41 -11.72
N TYR A 137 9.64 -5.76 -12.86
CA TYR A 137 9.56 -6.45 -14.16
C TYR A 137 10.00 -5.55 -15.31
N ALA A 138 10.39 -6.17 -16.43
CA ALA A 138 10.81 -5.51 -17.65
C ALA A 138 9.85 -5.84 -18.79
N GLY A 139 9.13 -4.83 -19.30
CA GLY A 139 8.17 -4.99 -20.40
C GLY A 139 7.02 -5.97 -20.07
N ASP A 140 6.23 -6.28 -21.09
CA ASP A 140 5.10 -7.22 -20.95
C ASP A 140 5.61 -8.68 -20.99
N GLY A 141 5.71 -9.33 -19.85
CA GLY A 141 6.15 -10.72 -19.73
C GLY A 141 7.66 -10.92 -19.60
N GLY A 142 8.40 -9.86 -19.28
CA GLY A 142 9.84 -9.92 -18.99
C GLY A 142 10.15 -10.58 -17.65
N VAL A 143 11.44 -10.58 -17.30
CA VAL A 143 11.93 -11.12 -16.02
C VAL A 143 11.26 -10.39 -14.87
N THR A 144 10.68 -11.18 -13.97
CA THR A 144 10.04 -10.69 -12.75
C THR A 144 10.90 -11.04 -11.54
N SER A 145 11.15 -10.06 -10.68
CA SER A 145 11.80 -10.23 -9.39
C SER A 145 10.90 -9.70 -8.29
N TYR A 146 10.90 -10.37 -7.13
CA TYR A 146 10.10 -9.96 -5.97
C TYR A 146 11.01 -9.63 -4.79
N SER A 147 10.61 -8.61 -4.02
CA SER A 147 11.23 -8.36 -2.72
C SER A 147 10.77 -9.41 -1.70
N VAL A 148 11.50 -9.50 -0.60
CA VAL A 148 10.97 -10.13 0.61
C VAL A 148 9.73 -9.37 1.05
N SER A 149 8.71 -10.07 1.53
CA SER A 149 7.49 -9.48 2.08
C SER A 149 7.79 -8.73 3.38
N GLN A 150 7.17 -7.55 3.53
CA GLN A 150 7.21 -6.73 4.74
C GLN A 150 5.82 -6.68 5.34
N ALA A 151 5.67 -7.12 6.59
CA ALA A 151 4.44 -6.95 7.36
C ALA A 151 4.43 -5.58 8.03
N LEU A 152 3.29 -4.89 7.98
CA LEU A 152 3.01 -3.68 8.73
C LEU A 152 1.90 -3.98 9.74
N ALA A 153 2.18 -3.75 11.01
CA ALA A 153 1.18 -3.89 12.08
C ALA A 153 0.28 -2.63 12.08
N LEU A 154 -1.00 -2.83 11.85
CA LEU A 154 -2.02 -1.79 11.86
C LEU A 154 -2.77 -1.83 13.20
N HIS A 155 -3.08 -0.66 13.74
CA HIS A 155 -3.84 -0.52 14.99
C HIS A 155 -4.95 0.52 14.83
N LEU A 156 -6.17 0.11 15.08
CA LEU A 156 -7.35 0.98 15.19
C LEU A 156 -7.56 1.28 16.67
N PRO A 157 -7.18 2.48 17.17
CA PRO A 157 -7.38 2.80 18.58
C PRO A 157 -8.86 2.83 18.89
N GLU A 158 -9.25 2.31 20.05
CA GLU A 158 -10.62 2.40 20.53
C GLU A 158 -11.12 3.85 20.41
N GLU A 159 -12.27 4.05 19.79
CA GLU A 159 -12.94 5.32 19.87
C GLU A 159 -13.26 5.54 21.35
N SER A 160 -12.47 6.42 22.00
CA SER A 160 -12.85 6.87 23.31
C SER A 160 -14.27 7.40 23.15
N SER A 161 -15.24 6.68 23.69
CA SER A 161 -16.61 7.13 23.82
C SER A 161 -16.60 8.32 24.79
N ASN A 162 -16.04 9.43 24.35
CA ASN A 162 -16.36 10.73 24.86
C ASN A 162 -17.77 11.10 24.38
N SER A 163 -18.71 10.16 24.53
CA SER A 163 -20.02 10.54 24.95
C SER A 163 -19.76 11.26 26.27
N ALA A 164 -19.66 12.57 26.20
CA ALA A 164 -20.04 13.35 27.37
C ALA A 164 -21.47 12.87 27.66
N VAL A 165 -21.58 11.77 28.42
CA VAL A 165 -22.80 11.44 29.14
C VAL A 165 -22.95 12.66 30.00
N CYS A 166 -23.82 13.55 29.55
CA CYS A 166 -24.38 14.54 30.45
C CYS A 166 -25.19 13.73 31.45
N ASP A 167 -24.46 13.03 32.33
CA ASP A 167 -25.05 12.36 33.46
C ASP A 167 -25.64 13.48 34.30
N ASN A 168 -26.89 13.32 34.61
CA ASN A 168 -27.69 14.32 35.35
C ASN A 168 -27.02 14.68 36.70
N ASP A 169 -26.01 13.92 37.14
CA ASP A 169 -25.27 14.11 38.37
C ASP A 169 -24.07 15.11 38.23
N ASN A 170 -23.78 15.58 37.04
CA ASN A 170 -22.62 16.49 36.79
C ASN A 170 -22.97 17.99 36.84
N TYR A 171 -24.23 18.33 37.24
CA TYR A 171 -24.60 19.73 37.51
C TYR A 171 -23.78 20.35 38.66
N SER A 172 -23.20 19.52 39.54
CA SER A 172 -22.39 19.99 40.66
C SER A 172 -21.08 20.67 40.22
N LEU A 173 -20.49 20.27 39.10
CA LEU A 173 -19.24 20.89 38.55
C LEU A 173 -19.54 22.22 37.87
N LEU A 174 -20.68 22.35 37.15
CA LEU A 174 -21.11 23.62 36.60
C LEU A 174 -21.46 24.62 37.72
N GLU A 175 -22.07 24.17 38.78
CA GLU A 175 -22.39 25.00 39.94
C GLU A 175 -21.13 25.48 40.67
N LEU A 176 -20.10 24.64 40.76
CA LEU A 176 -18.81 25.00 41.35
C LEU A 176 -18.07 26.05 40.52
N VAL A 177 -18.07 25.95 39.18
CA VAL A 177 -17.49 26.93 38.27
C VAL A 177 -18.23 28.26 38.33
N PHE A 178 -19.55 28.25 38.49
CA PHE A 178 -20.37 29.46 38.67
C PHE A 178 -20.09 30.17 39.98
N HIS A 179 -19.84 29.42 41.05
CA HIS A 179 -19.52 30.00 42.37
C HIS A 179 -18.13 30.65 42.39
N LEU A 180 -17.20 30.11 41.60
CA LEU A 180 -15.85 30.66 41.44
C LEU A 180 -15.78 31.93 40.55
N LEU A 181 -16.77 32.12 39.66
CA LEU A 181 -16.80 33.27 38.73
C LEU A 181 -17.68 34.44 39.18
N GLY A 182 -18.31 34.36 40.35
CA GLY A 182 -18.86 35.48 41.12
C GLY A 182 -19.93 36.35 40.42
N GLY A 183 -20.72 35.82 39.49
CA GLY A 183 -21.62 36.70 38.76
C GLY A 183 -23.04 36.15 38.51
N THR A 184 -24.04 36.86 39.05
CA THR A 184 -25.47 36.59 38.87
C THR A 184 -25.99 36.89 37.43
N GLY A 185 -25.24 37.59 36.59
CA GLY A 185 -25.64 37.95 35.23
C GLY A 185 -25.43 36.86 34.16
N LEU A 186 -24.44 35.99 34.36
CA LEU A 186 -24.16 34.90 33.44
C LEU A 186 -25.13 33.72 33.56
N ARG A 187 -25.76 33.57 34.70
CA ARG A 187 -26.74 32.49 34.96
C ARG A 187 -27.97 32.54 34.05
N LEU A 188 -28.44 33.71 33.73
CA LEU A 188 -29.59 33.88 32.82
C LEU A 188 -29.26 33.57 31.37
N GLN A 189 -28.04 33.88 30.90
CA GLN A 189 -27.66 33.57 29.51
C GLN A 189 -27.38 32.09 29.28
N LEU A 190 -26.83 31.39 30.25
CA LEU A 190 -26.57 29.94 30.13
C LEU A 190 -27.88 29.13 30.20
N LEU A 191 -28.82 29.49 31.06
CA LEU A 191 -30.15 28.89 31.06
C LEU A 191 -30.91 29.08 29.76
N TYR A 192 -30.77 30.23 29.12
CA TYR A 192 -31.38 30.52 27.82
C TYR A 192 -30.77 29.68 26.70
N VAL A 193 -29.45 29.48 26.69
CA VAL A 193 -28.76 28.65 25.71
C VAL A 193 -29.11 27.16 25.90
N MET A 194 -29.18 26.68 27.12
CA MET A 194 -29.57 25.31 27.43
C MET A 194 -31.03 25.02 27.03
N GLU A 195 -31.94 25.96 27.25
CA GLU A 195 -33.33 25.83 26.85
C GLU A 195 -33.51 25.83 25.34
N LEU A 196 -32.70 26.61 24.60
CA LEU A 196 -32.63 26.60 23.12
C LEU A 196 -32.06 25.27 22.57
N MET A 197 -31.04 24.70 23.19
CA MET A 197 -30.50 23.40 22.80
C MET A 197 -31.45 22.24 23.06
N TYR A 198 -32.24 22.31 24.15
CA TYR A 198 -33.25 21.30 24.46
C TYR A 198 -34.39 21.29 23.45
N ILE A 199 -34.82 22.46 22.99
CA ILE A 199 -35.90 22.59 21.99
C ILE A 199 -35.47 22.13 20.59
N GLN A 200 -34.18 22.24 20.24
CA GLN A 200 -33.66 21.79 18.94
C GLN A 200 -33.30 20.29 18.90
N GLY A 201 -33.14 19.63 20.03
CA GLY A 201 -32.82 18.19 20.13
C GLY A 201 -34.03 17.25 20.09
N THR A 202 -35.27 17.79 20.04
CA THR A 202 -36.52 17.00 20.07
C THR A 202 -37.32 17.06 18.77
N SER A 203 -36.69 17.38 17.62
CA SER A 203 -37.33 17.35 16.28
C SER A 203 -36.80 16.27 15.41
#